data_9f9e44f35247378a43e22b8f6e74f8e3
#
_entry.id   9f9e44f35247378a43e22b8f6e74f8e3
#
_cell.length_a   1.000
_cell.length_b   1.000
_cell.length_c   1.000
_cell.angle_alpha   90.00
_cell.angle_beta   90.00
_cell.angle_gamma   90.00
#
_symmetry.space_group_name_H-M   'P 1'
#
loop_
_entity.id
_entity.type
_entity.pdbx_description
1 polymer ?
#
loop_
_entity_poly.entity_id
_entity_poly.type
_entity_poly.pdbx_seq_one_letter_code
_entity_poly.pdbx_strand_id
1 'polypeptide(L)'
;MPKLKHVAITTHDVEKTARFYVEVFGMKEMGKIDDPGTTGCFLSDGDINLAILHFKNDQAAGVERGRGFKGIHHIGFEVEDLTAIADKLTGAGAVRRHDVEQALGVGGGQRKHNVEVKWTGPDGVMVDVSETGWVR
;
A
#
# COMPACT_ATOMS: atom_id res chain seq x y z
N MET A 1 -11.64 14.95 6.04
CA MET A 1 -10.74 14.46 7.10
C MET A 1 -10.07 13.16 6.67
N PRO A 2 -8.75 13.07 6.72
CA PRO A 2 -8.07 11.83 6.36
C PRO A 2 -8.49 10.65 7.23
N LYS A 3 -8.59 9.47 6.61
CA LYS A 3 -8.97 8.24 7.30
C LYS A 3 -8.02 7.12 6.97
N LEU A 4 -7.58 6.39 7.99
CA LEU A 4 -6.80 5.17 7.79
C LEU A 4 -7.71 4.12 7.18
N LYS A 5 -7.39 3.68 5.97
CA LYS A 5 -8.23 2.76 5.20
C LYS A 5 -7.48 1.58 4.60
N HIS A 6 -6.16 1.57 4.72
CA HIS A 6 -5.34 0.57 4.05
C HIS A 6 -4.19 0.13 4.94
N VAL A 7 -4.00 -1.17 5.03
CA VAL A 7 -2.83 -1.79 5.66
C VAL A 7 -2.30 -2.83 4.69
N ALA A 8 -1.01 -2.83 4.43
CA ALA A 8 -0.37 -3.82 3.58
C ALA A 8 0.56 -4.71 4.39
N ILE A 9 0.40 -6.00 4.22
CA ILE A 9 1.26 -7.02 4.81
C ILE A 9 2.01 -7.70 3.67
N THR A 10 3.32 -7.85 3.83
CA THR A 10 4.14 -8.60 2.87
C THR A 10 4.42 -10.00 3.39
N THR A 11 4.47 -10.94 2.45
CA THR A 11 4.63 -12.36 2.73
C THR A 11 5.31 -13.04 1.55
N HIS A 12 5.90 -14.20 1.79
CA HIS A 12 6.42 -15.05 0.71
C HIS A 12 5.36 -15.99 0.14
N ASP A 13 4.25 -16.18 0.83
CA ASP A 13 3.16 -17.06 0.39
C ASP A 13 1.84 -16.31 0.55
N VAL A 14 1.43 -15.62 -0.52
CA VAL A 14 0.24 -14.79 -0.53
C VAL A 14 -1.01 -15.61 -0.23
N GLU A 15 -1.15 -16.79 -0.84
CA GLU A 15 -2.35 -17.62 -0.66
C GLU A 15 -2.51 -18.09 0.77
N LYS A 16 -1.42 -18.55 1.38
CA LYS A 16 -1.44 -19.04 2.76
C LYS A 16 -1.79 -17.90 3.74
N THR A 17 -1.16 -16.76 3.57
CA THR A 17 -1.39 -15.60 4.44
C THR A 17 -2.82 -15.07 4.28
N ALA A 18 -3.30 -14.93 3.04
CA ALA A 18 -4.67 -14.49 2.78
C ALA A 18 -5.68 -15.45 3.40
N ARG A 19 -5.46 -16.75 3.25
CA ARG A 19 -6.35 -17.77 3.80
C ARG A 19 -6.47 -17.65 5.32
N PHE A 20 -5.37 -17.36 6.00
CA PHE A 20 -5.39 -17.15 7.45
C PHE A 20 -6.39 -16.08 7.84
N TYR A 21 -6.31 -14.89 7.19
CA TYR A 21 -7.20 -13.78 7.53
C TYR A 21 -8.66 -14.03 7.12
N VAL A 22 -8.87 -14.74 6.03
CA VAL A 22 -10.21 -15.11 5.59
C VAL A 22 -10.84 -16.11 6.55
N GLU A 23 -10.12 -17.18 6.89
CA GLU A 23 -10.66 -18.25 7.72
C GLU A 23 -10.82 -17.85 9.19
N VAL A 24 -9.86 -17.11 9.74
CA VAL A 24 -9.89 -16.75 11.17
C VAL A 24 -10.81 -15.56 11.43
N PHE A 25 -10.72 -14.52 10.60
CA PHE A 25 -11.41 -13.26 10.85
C PHE A 25 -12.59 -13.00 9.92
N GLY A 26 -12.83 -13.88 8.96
CA GLY A 26 -13.95 -13.73 8.05
C GLY A 26 -13.77 -12.62 7.01
N MET A 27 -12.53 -12.22 6.74
CA MET A 27 -12.27 -11.20 5.74
C MET A 27 -12.65 -11.70 4.35
N LYS A 28 -13.10 -10.78 3.50
CA LYS A 28 -13.56 -11.09 2.16
C LYS A 28 -12.49 -10.73 1.14
N GLU A 29 -12.19 -11.65 0.22
CA GLU A 29 -11.29 -11.36 -0.89
C GLU A 29 -12.00 -10.48 -1.92
N MET A 30 -11.38 -9.32 -2.23
CA MET A 30 -11.96 -8.30 -3.10
C MET A 30 -11.31 -8.21 -4.46
N GLY A 31 -10.17 -8.85 -4.65
CA GLY A 31 -9.48 -8.84 -5.94
C GLY A 31 -8.04 -9.28 -5.84
N LYS A 32 -7.45 -9.52 -6.99
CA LYS A 32 -6.05 -9.91 -7.11
C LYS A 32 -5.21 -8.79 -7.68
N ILE A 33 -3.93 -8.83 -7.37
CA ILE A 33 -2.95 -7.84 -7.83
C ILE A 33 -1.90 -8.59 -8.63
N ASP A 34 -1.62 -8.09 -9.85
CA ASP A 34 -0.50 -8.53 -10.65
C ASP A 34 0.01 -7.34 -11.45
N ASP A 35 0.82 -6.53 -10.79
CA ASP A 35 1.42 -5.33 -11.34
C ASP A 35 2.90 -5.57 -11.63
N PRO A 36 3.57 -4.64 -12.34
CA PRO A 36 5.00 -4.81 -12.65
C PRO A 36 5.90 -5.03 -11.42
N GLY A 37 5.55 -4.46 -10.29
CA GLY A 37 6.35 -4.57 -9.07
C GLY A 37 5.77 -5.46 -7.98
N THR A 38 4.53 -5.95 -8.12
CA THR A 38 3.83 -6.58 -7.01
C THR A 38 2.84 -7.64 -7.46
N THR A 39 2.79 -8.75 -6.73
CA THR A 39 1.67 -9.70 -6.79
C THR A 39 0.98 -9.75 -5.44
N GLY A 40 -0.28 -10.16 -5.42
CA GLY A 40 -1.02 -10.30 -4.17
C GLY A 40 -2.51 -10.30 -4.34
N CYS A 41 -3.19 -9.93 -3.27
CA CYS A 41 -4.63 -9.79 -3.26
C CYS A 41 -5.07 -8.72 -2.26
N PHE A 42 -6.30 -8.26 -2.43
CA PHE A 42 -6.96 -7.37 -1.49
C PHE A 42 -8.01 -8.12 -0.68
N LEU A 43 -7.95 -7.95 0.63
CA LEU A 43 -8.99 -8.41 1.55
C LEU A 43 -9.70 -7.21 2.15
N SER A 44 -10.93 -7.43 2.65
CA SER A 44 -11.71 -6.37 3.29
C SER A 44 -12.49 -6.91 4.48
N ASP A 45 -12.63 -6.08 5.50
CA ASP A 45 -13.56 -6.31 6.62
C ASP A 45 -14.84 -5.46 6.49
N GLY A 46 -15.00 -4.78 5.34
CA GLY A 46 -16.11 -3.86 5.08
C GLY A 46 -15.75 -2.40 5.33
N ASP A 47 -14.61 -2.14 5.97
CA ASP A 47 -14.15 -0.79 6.28
C ASP A 47 -12.69 -0.57 5.89
N ILE A 48 -11.83 -1.52 6.22
CA ILE A 48 -10.39 -1.46 5.96
C ILE A 48 -10.03 -2.40 4.81
N ASN A 49 -9.20 -1.91 3.90
CA ASN A 49 -8.53 -2.73 2.90
C ASN A 49 -7.26 -3.31 3.52
N LEU A 50 -7.13 -4.63 3.50
CA LEU A 50 -5.92 -5.33 3.91
C LEU A 50 -5.30 -5.96 2.66
N ALA A 51 -4.17 -5.40 2.21
CA ALA A 51 -3.46 -5.95 1.07
C ALA A 51 -2.46 -7.00 1.53
N ILE A 52 -2.48 -8.15 0.88
CA ILE A 52 -1.51 -9.22 1.11
C ILE A 52 -0.61 -9.25 -0.11
N LEU A 53 0.64 -8.86 0.06
CA LEU A 53 1.54 -8.52 -1.05
C LEU A 53 2.82 -9.37 -1.06
N HIS A 54 3.33 -9.57 -2.25
CA HIS A 54 4.69 -10.02 -2.51
C HIS A 54 5.32 -9.10 -3.55
N PHE A 55 6.39 -8.41 -3.17
CA PHE A 55 7.10 -7.51 -4.10
C PHE A 55 8.03 -8.30 -5.00
N LYS A 56 8.05 -7.94 -6.29
CA LYS A 56 8.85 -8.63 -7.31
C LYS A 56 10.32 -8.22 -7.29
N ASN A 57 10.62 -7.05 -6.73
CA ASN A 57 11.99 -6.52 -6.64
C ASN A 57 12.14 -5.61 -5.43
N ASP A 58 13.40 -5.31 -5.09
CA ASP A 58 13.73 -4.53 -3.90
C ASP A 58 13.26 -3.07 -4.00
N GLN A 59 13.28 -2.49 -5.20
CA GLN A 59 12.88 -1.10 -5.40
C GLN A 59 11.39 -0.90 -5.16
N ALA A 60 10.56 -1.86 -5.60
CA ALA A 60 9.13 -1.83 -5.38
C ALA A 60 8.76 -1.93 -3.88
N ALA A 61 9.54 -2.68 -3.12
CA ALA A 61 9.37 -2.81 -1.67
C ALA A 61 9.91 -1.59 -0.90
N GLY A 62 10.72 -0.76 -1.54
CA GLY A 62 11.57 0.21 -0.88
C GLY A 62 12.91 -0.43 -0.52
N VAL A 63 14.00 0.16 -1.01
CA VAL A 63 15.34 -0.47 -0.89
C VAL A 63 15.77 -0.70 0.55
N GLU A 64 15.29 0.11 1.49
CA GLU A 64 15.58 -0.04 2.91
C GLU A 64 14.97 -1.32 3.51
N ARG A 65 13.91 -1.85 2.91
CA ARG A 65 13.27 -3.09 3.35
C ARG A 65 13.60 -4.27 2.47
N GLY A 66 13.59 -4.05 1.15
CA GLY A 66 13.80 -5.09 0.17
C GLY A 66 12.61 -6.05 0.05
N ARG A 67 12.62 -6.85 -1.01
CA ARG A 67 11.53 -7.79 -1.32
C ARG A 67 11.41 -8.95 -0.32
N GLY A 68 12.43 -9.17 0.49
CA GLY A 68 12.44 -10.22 1.51
C GLY A 68 11.77 -9.84 2.82
N PHE A 69 11.38 -8.58 2.99
CA PHE A 69 10.71 -8.13 4.21
C PHE A 69 9.35 -8.82 4.37
N LYS A 70 9.08 -9.29 5.58
CA LYS A 70 7.79 -9.92 5.93
C LYS A 70 7.17 -9.18 7.10
N GLY A 71 5.86 -8.98 7.05
CA GLY A 71 5.11 -8.31 8.10
C GLY A 71 4.39 -7.08 7.58
N ILE A 72 4.01 -6.18 8.46
CA ILE A 72 3.31 -4.95 8.08
C ILE A 72 4.29 -4.04 7.35
N HIS A 73 3.99 -3.77 6.08
CA HIS A 73 4.87 -3.02 5.20
C HIS A 73 4.54 -1.53 5.18
N HIS A 74 3.27 -1.18 5.06
CA HIS A 74 2.84 0.21 5.05
C HIS A 74 1.38 0.34 5.44
N ILE A 75 1.01 1.58 5.71
CA ILE A 75 -0.38 1.97 5.98
C ILE A 75 -0.79 3.04 4.98
N GLY A 76 -2.09 3.21 4.77
CA GLY A 76 -2.61 4.16 3.80
C GLY A 76 -3.79 4.95 4.30
N PHE A 77 -3.81 6.23 3.93
CA PHE A 77 -4.88 7.16 4.28
C PHE A 77 -5.63 7.61 3.04
N GLU A 78 -6.94 7.53 3.10
CA GLU A 78 -7.81 8.19 2.12
C GLU A 78 -7.93 9.65 2.49
N VAL A 79 -7.66 10.53 1.53
CA VAL A 79 -7.62 11.98 1.72
C VAL A 79 -8.50 12.66 0.70
N GLU A 80 -8.92 13.89 0.99
CA GLU A 80 -9.77 14.66 0.08
C GLU A 80 -8.97 15.38 -1.02
N ASP A 81 -7.72 15.76 -0.72
CA ASP A 81 -6.89 16.56 -1.61
C ASP A 81 -5.42 16.16 -1.49
N LEU A 82 -4.89 15.53 -2.54
CA LEU A 82 -3.50 15.06 -2.57
C LEU A 82 -2.51 16.22 -2.51
N THR A 83 -2.83 17.36 -3.12
CA THR A 83 -1.95 18.54 -3.10
C THR A 83 -1.86 19.12 -1.70
N ALA A 84 -2.99 19.27 -1.03
CA ALA A 84 -3.02 19.82 0.33
C ALA A 84 -2.30 18.89 1.32
N ILE A 85 -2.49 17.57 1.22
CA ILE A 85 -1.82 16.64 2.11
C ILE A 85 -0.31 16.57 1.83
N ALA A 86 0.10 16.73 0.57
CA ALA A 86 1.52 16.77 0.20
C ALA A 86 2.23 17.94 0.87
N ASP A 87 1.60 19.11 0.92
CA ASP A 87 2.15 20.29 1.59
C ASP A 87 2.34 20.02 3.09
N LYS A 88 1.36 19.41 3.72
CA LYS A 88 1.43 19.05 5.15
C LYS A 88 2.50 18.00 5.43
N LEU A 89 2.59 16.99 4.58
CA LEU A 89 3.61 15.93 4.70
C LEU A 89 5.01 16.52 4.57
N THR A 90 5.23 17.35 3.55
CA THR A 90 6.52 18.01 3.35
C THR A 90 6.87 18.92 4.52
N GLY A 91 5.92 19.70 5.01
CA GLY A 91 6.13 20.59 6.15
C GLY A 91 6.42 19.84 7.45
N ALA A 92 5.96 18.60 7.57
CA ALA A 92 6.23 17.75 8.73
C ALA A 92 7.51 16.91 8.57
N GLY A 93 8.24 17.06 7.48
CA GLY A 93 9.51 16.36 7.27
C GLY A 93 9.39 14.99 6.61
N ALA A 94 8.21 14.61 6.12
CA ALA A 94 8.05 13.38 5.36
C ALA A 94 8.73 13.50 3.99
N VAL A 95 9.16 12.37 3.46
CA VAL A 95 9.88 12.30 2.19
C VAL A 95 9.04 11.54 1.16
N ARG A 96 8.83 12.16 0.00
CA ARG A 96 8.14 11.54 -1.13
C ARG A 96 8.98 10.40 -1.69
N ARG A 97 8.34 9.26 -1.95
CA ARG A 97 9.03 8.05 -2.45
C ARG A 97 8.74 7.84 -3.94
N HIS A 98 9.27 8.74 -4.76
CA HIS A 98 9.19 8.60 -6.23
C HIS A 98 9.82 7.30 -6.72
N ASP A 99 10.89 6.85 -6.07
CA ASP A 99 11.58 5.62 -6.41
C ASP A 99 10.65 4.39 -6.32
N VAL A 100 9.89 4.30 -5.24
CA VAL A 100 8.93 3.22 -5.02
C VAL A 100 7.77 3.32 -6.01
N GLU A 101 7.22 4.51 -6.19
CA GLU A 101 6.13 4.75 -7.13
C GLU A 101 6.52 4.33 -8.54
N GLN A 102 7.71 4.68 -8.97
CA GLN A 102 8.21 4.35 -10.31
C GLN A 102 8.37 2.83 -10.47
N ALA A 103 8.94 2.16 -9.47
CA ALA A 103 9.14 0.71 -9.51
C ALA A 103 7.82 -0.06 -9.53
N LEU A 104 6.77 0.48 -8.91
CA LEU A 104 5.44 -0.11 -8.89
C LEU A 104 4.61 0.22 -10.13
N GLY A 105 5.02 1.20 -10.93
CA GLY A 105 4.25 1.69 -12.06
C GLY A 105 3.07 2.57 -11.65
N VAL A 106 3.13 3.17 -10.45
CA VAL A 106 2.12 4.11 -9.96
C VAL A 106 2.60 5.56 -10.14
N GLY A 107 1.71 6.53 -9.94
CA GLY A 107 2.05 7.95 -10.02
C GLY A 107 2.15 8.51 -11.43
N GLY A 108 2.22 7.68 -12.45
CA GLY A 108 2.30 8.09 -13.86
C GLY A 108 0.98 7.97 -14.64
N GLY A 109 -0.13 7.73 -13.96
CA GLY A 109 -1.42 7.54 -14.61
C GLY A 109 -1.60 6.17 -15.25
N GLN A 110 -0.70 5.24 -14.99
CA GLN A 110 -0.74 3.89 -15.58
C GLN A 110 -1.64 2.92 -14.81
N ARG A 111 -1.94 3.20 -13.55
CA ARG A 111 -2.89 2.41 -12.77
C ARG A 111 -4.30 2.96 -12.94
N LYS A 112 -5.20 2.08 -13.32
CA LYS A 112 -6.61 2.45 -13.58
C LYS A 112 -7.46 2.53 -12.31
N HIS A 113 -7.02 1.95 -11.20
CA HIS A 113 -7.90 1.72 -10.06
C HIS A 113 -7.64 2.62 -8.87
N ASN A 114 -6.44 3.19 -8.77
CA ASN A 114 -6.07 3.86 -7.55
C ASN A 114 -4.80 4.68 -7.80
N VAL A 115 -4.86 5.94 -7.51
CA VAL A 115 -3.68 6.81 -7.54
C VAL A 115 -3.15 6.90 -6.13
N GLU A 116 -2.12 6.11 -5.86
CA GLU A 116 -1.42 6.12 -4.58
C GLU A 116 -0.17 6.96 -4.68
N VAL A 117 0.02 7.83 -3.71
CA VAL A 117 1.25 8.59 -3.56
C VAL A 117 1.95 8.10 -2.31
N LYS A 118 3.24 7.81 -2.43
CA LYS A 118 3.99 7.14 -1.37
C LYS A 118 4.97 8.07 -0.69
N TRP A 119 4.96 8.03 0.64
CA TRP A 119 5.78 8.86 1.51
C TRP A 119 6.46 8.01 2.57
N THR A 120 7.56 8.50 3.11
CA THR A 120 8.17 7.96 4.33
C THR A 120 7.99 8.98 5.44
N GLY A 121 7.33 8.57 6.51
CA GLY A 121 7.09 9.38 7.69
C GLY A 121 8.14 9.13 8.79
N PRO A 122 7.83 9.53 10.02
CA PRO A 122 8.72 9.32 11.15
C PRO A 122 9.09 7.85 11.32
N ASP A 123 10.32 7.61 11.72
CA ASP A 123 10.87 6.28 11.99
C ASP A 123 10.89 5.35 10.76
N GLY A 124 10.80 5.94 9.57
CA GLY A 124 10.87 5.18 8.32
C GLY A 124 9.59 4.45 7.94
N VAL A 125 8.46 4.77 8.59
CA VAL A 125 7.18 4.14 8.24
C VAL A 125 6.71 4.64 6.89
N MET A 126 6.46 3.73 5.96
CA MET A 126 5.91 4.07 4.65
C MET A 126 4.41 4.33 4.78
N VAL A 127 3.97 5.44 4.19
CA VAL A 127 2.58 5.89 4.24
C VAL A 127 2.11 6.20 2.83
N ASP A 128 1.01 5.56 2.43
CA ASP A 128 0.35 5.86 1.17
C ASP A 128 -0.78 6.84 1.40
N VAL A 129 -1.01 7.72 0.45
CA VAL A 129 -2.20 8.59 0.42
C VAL A 129 -2.90 8.45 -0.92
N SER A 130 -4.23 8.49 -0.91
CA SER A 130 -5.05 8.32 -2.10
C SER A 130 -6.35 9.09 -1.95
N GLU A 131 -6.78 9.77 -3.02
CA GLU A 131 -8.10 10.42 -3.04
C GLU A 131 -9.22 9.41 -3.32
N THR A 132 -8.91 8.36 -4.07
CA THR A 132 -9.90 7.33 -4.45
C THR A 132 -10.01 6.21 -3.43
N GLY A 133 -9.06 6.09 -2.53
CA GLY A 133 -9.02 5.02 -1.53
C GLY A 133 -8.67 3.66 -2.12
N TRP A 134 -9.05 2.62 -1.41
CA TRP A 134 -8.82 1.22 -1.76
C TRP A 134 -10.12 0.44 -1.73
N VAL A 135 -10.18 -0.64 -2.50
CA VAL A 135 -11.35 -1.53 -2.50
C VAL A 135 -11.59 -2.12 -1.11
N ARG A 136 -12.85 -2.07 -0.63
CA ARG A 136 -13.24 -2.55 0.68
C ARG A 136 -14.73 -2.90 0.79
#